data_b980239961f04e121d91735ebb6b0c6a
#
_entry.id   b980239961f04e121d91735ebb6b0c6a
#
_cell.length_a   1.000
_cell.length_b   1.000
_cell.length_c   1.000
_cell.angle_alpha   90.00
_cell.angle_beta   90.00
_cell.angle_gamma   90.00
#
_symmetry.space_group_name_H-M   'P 1'
#
loop_
_entity.id
_entity.type
_entity.pdbx_description
1 polymer ?
#
loop_
_entity_poly.entity_id
_entity_poly.type
_entity_poly.pdbx_seq_one_letter_code
_entity_poly.pdbx_strand_id
1 'polypeptide(L)'
;MLYSLNITYNKEKKNSYKALLSKKDKSKIVILDIYAIKGCWYIDIRDEEKELHMGQKINAYEDLFEICKRRYRDFPELKLMALPINTNGFDIDFNIETAGILQDLMVVENE
;
A
#
# COMPACT_ATOMS: atom_id res chain seq x y z
N MET A 1 7.44 -7.50 11.70
CA MET A 1 6.20 -8.25 11.39
C MET A 1 5.72 -7.90 10.00
N LEU A 2 5.19 -8.87 9.29
CA LEU A 2 4.70 -8.70 7.93
C LEU A 2 3.24 -9.17 7.87
N TYR A 3 2.35 -8.34 7.33
CA TYR A 3 0.95 -8.75 7.20
C TYR A 3 0.29 -8.13 5.97
N SER A 4 -0.64 -8.88 5.37
CA SER A 4 -1.42 -8.43 4.22
C SER A 4 -2.59 -7.55 4.67
N LEU A 5 -2.93 -6.56 3.84
CA LEU A 5 -4.10 -5.72 4.05
C LEU A 5 -5.39 -6.36 3.53
N ASN A 6 -5.32 -7.55 2.95
CA ASN A 6 -6.47 -8.28 2.39
C ASN A 6 -7.22 -7.45 1.33
N ILE A 7 -6.48 -6.82 0.44
CA ILE A 7 -7.04 -5.98 -0.62
C ILE A 7 -7.64 -6.84 -1.73
N THR A 8 -8.82 -6.45 -2.18
CA THR A 8 -9.42 -6.99 -3.40
C THR A 8 -9.10 -6.03 -4.54
N TYR A 9 -8.33 -6.48 -5.51
CA TYR A 9 -7.89 -5.64 -6.64
C TYR A 9 -8.95 -5.64 -7.73
N ASN A 10 -9.64 -4.50 -7.89
CA ASN A 10 -10.65 -4.32 -8.94
C ASN A 10 -10.17 -3.26 -9.91
N LYS A 11 -9.80 -3.68 -11.13
CA LYS A 11 -9.24 -2.78 -12.15
C LYS A 11 -10.25 -1.80 -12.74
N GLU A 12 -11.54 -1.98 -12.49
CA GLU A 12 -12.60 -1.16 -13.09
C GLU A 12 -13.05 0.00 -12.21
N LYS A 13 -12.62 0.04 -10.95
CA LYS A 13 -12.99 1.12 -10.03
C LYS A 13 -11.93 1.37 -8.98
N LYS A 14 -12.00 2.55 -8.37
CA LYS A 14 -11.16 2.90 -7.23
C LYS A 14 -11.68 2.21 -5.97
N ASN A 15 -10.81 1.52 -5.26
CA ASN A 15 -11.15 0.85 -4.01
C ASN A 15 -10.47 1.55 -2.84
N SER A 16 -11.24 1.81 -1.78
CA SER A 16 -10.74 2.50 -0.58
C SER A 16 -10.64 1.53 0.59
N TYR A 17 -9.50 1.55 1.26
CA TYR A 17 -9.22 0.70 2.42
C TYR A 17 -8.75 1.55 3.58
N LYS A 18 -9.32 1.30 4.77
CA LYS A 18 -8.83 1.91 6.00
C LYS A 18 -7.79 0.99 6.61
N ALA A 19 -6.61 1.53 6.86
CA ALA A 19 -5.53 0.78 7.50
C ALA A 19 -5.21 1.42 8.86
N LEU A 20 -5.24 0.62 9.92
CA LEU A 20 -4.82 1.04 11.24
C LEU A 20 -3.30 0.87 11.33
N LEU A 21 -2.57 1.98 11.38
CA LEU A 21 -1.11 1.95 11.30
C LEU A 21 -0.40 1.76 12.63
N SER A 22 -1.11 1.84 13.75
CA SER A 22 -0.50 1.63 15.05
C SER A 22 -1.45 0.89 15.97
N LYS A 23 -0.99 -0.21 16.55
CA LYS A 23 -1.76 -0.93 17.57
C LYS A 23 -1.82 -0.17 18.88
N LYS A 24 -0.84 0.69 19.13
CA LYS A 24 -0.75 1.49 20.35
C LYS A 24 -1.58 2.76 20.28
N ASP A 25 -1.60 3.38 19.11
CA ASP A 25 -2.35 4.62 18.87
C ASP A 25 -3.42 4.37 17.82
N LYS A 26 -4.64 4.11 18.26
CA LYS A 26 -5.78 3.82 17.40
C LYS A 26 -6.23 5.01 16.56
N SER A 27 -5.67 6.21 16.81
CA SER A 27 -5.96 7.38 16.00
C SER A 27 -5.15 7.44 14.70
N LYS A 28 -4.14 6.59 14.55
CA LYS A 28 -3.29 6.56 13.35
C LYS A 28 -3.90 5.69 12.25
N ILE A 29 -4.96 6.20 11.65
CA ILE A 29 -5.66 5.55 10.55
C ILE A 29 -5.32 6.29 9.26
N VAL A 30 -4.93 5.55 8.23
CA VAL A 30 -4.82 6.07 6.87
C VAL A 30 -5.83 5.39 5.96
N ILE A 31 -6.21 6.09 4.93
CA ILE A 31 -7.09 5.57 3.89
C ILE A 31 -6.26 5.42 2.62
N LEU A 32 -6.28 4.21 2.07
CA LEU A 32 -5.56 3.88 0.85
C LEU A 32 -6.58 3.73 -0.27
N ASP A 33 -6.50 4.57 -1.29
CA ASP A 33 -7.33 4.46 -2.49
C ASP A 33 -6.49 3.82 -3.59
N ILE A 34 -6.89 2.65 -4.06
CA ILE A 34 -6.13 1.84 -5.01
C ILE A 34 -6.92 1.72 -6.29
N TYR A 35 -6.28 2.03 -7.41
CA TYR A 35 -6.91 2.06 -8.73
C TYR A 35 -5.94 1.71 -9.83
N ALA A 36 -6.47 1.25 -10.97
CA ALA A 36 -5.67 0.85 -12.13
C ALA A 36 -5.85 1.88 -13.27
N ILE A 37 -4.73 2.23 -13.90
CA ILE A 37 -4.71 3.03 -15.12
C ILE A 37 -3.76 2.37 -16.11
N LYS A 38 -4.25 2.02 -17.29
CA LYS A 38 -3.45 1.43 -18.38
C LYS A 38 -2.60 0.23 -17.94
N GLY A 39 -3.20 -0.66 -17.16
CA GLY A 39 -2.55 -1.90 -16.73
C GLY A 39 -1.63 -1.77 -15.52
N CYS A 40 -1.47 -0.57 -14.98
CA CYS A 40 -0.65 -0.31 -13.79
C CYS A 40 -1.54 0.08 -12.61
N TRP A 41 -1.09 -0.26 -11.41
CA TRP A 41 -1.78 0.12 -10.19
C TRP A 41 -1.18 1.39 -9.60
N TYR A 42 -2.06 2.24 -9.06
CA TYR A 42 -1.70 3.49 -8.39
C TYR A 42 -2.33 3.54 -7.02
N ILE A 43 -1.74 4.32 -6.14
CA ILE A 43 -2.23 4.50 -4.78
C ILE A 43 -2.28 5.99 -4.42
N ASP A 44 -3.38 6.37 -3.76
CA ASP A 44 -3.50 7.64 -3.07
C ASP A 44 -3.53 7.35 -1.58
N ILE A 45 -2.77 8.10 -0.81
CA ILE A 45 -2.68 7.95 0.64
C ILE A 45 -3.23 9.22 1.27
N ARG A 46 -4.26 9.08 2.11
CA ARG A 46 -4.89 10.19 2.82
C ARG A 46 -5.26 9.78 4.24
N ASP A 47 -5.43 10.75 5.12
CA ASP A 47 -6.08 10.52 6.41
C ASP A 47 -7.52 11.01 6.34
N GLU A 48 -8.20 11.07 7.46
CA GLU A 48 -9.61 11.49 7.49
C GLU A 48 -9.79 12.98 7.21
N GLU A 49 -8.71 13.78 7.29
CA GLU A 49 -8.76 15.23 7.16
C GLU A 49 -8.08 15.76 5.90
N LYS A 50 -7.05 15.08 5.39
CA LYS A 50 -6.24 15.62 4.29
C LYS A 50 -5.60 14.53 3.44
N GLU A 51 -5.20 14.94 2.23
CA GLU A 51 -4.38 14.14 1.32
C GLU A 51 -2.93 14.15 1.81
N LEU A 52 -2.32 12.98 1.94
CA LEU A 52 -0.93 12.85 2.37
C LEU A 52 0.02 12.68 1.19
N HIS A 53 -0.33 11.81 0.24
CA HIS A 53 0.43 11.60 -0.98
C HIS A 53 -0.49 10.97 -2.03
N MET A 54 -0.52 11.55 -3.23
CA MET A 54 -1.49 11.18 -4.27
C MET A 54 -0.80 10.73 -5.55
N GLY A 55 -1.42 9.78 -6.26
CA GLY A 55 -1.03 9.42 -7.62
C GLY A 55 0.28 8.66 -7.75
N GLN A 56 0.69 7.91 -6.75
CA GLN A 56 1.92 7.14 -6.82
C GLN A 56 1.70 5.79 -7.49
N LYS A 57 2.52 5.48 -8.50
CA LYS A 57 2.51 4.16 -9.11
C LYS A 57 3.06 3.13 -8.13
N ILE A 58 2.38 1.98 -8.05
CA ILE A 58 2.83 0.88 -7.20
C ILE A 58 3.82 0.03 -7.98
N ASN A 59 5.08 0.03 -7.53
CA ASN A 59 6.13 -0.84 -8.04
C ASN A 59 6.48 -1.88 -6.98
N ALA A 60 6.86 -3.08 -7.42
CA ALA A 60 7.29 -4.13 -6.49
C ALA A 60 8.50 -3.66 -5.68
N TYR A 61 8.53 -4.02 -4.40
CA TYR A 61 9.62 -3.73 -3.45
C TYR A 61 9.84 -2.25 -3.11
N GLU A 62 9.01 -1.35 -3.60
CA GLU A 62 9.10 0.08 -3.27
C GLU A 62 8.26 0.38 -2.03
N ASP A 63 8.85 1.12 -1.07
CA ASP A 63 8.13 1.57 0.12
C ASP A 63 7.22 2.75 -0.23
N LEU A 64 5.92 2.50 -0.27
CA LEU A 64 4.91 3.50 -0.64
C LEU A 64 4.67 4.53 0.47
N PHE A 65 5.11 4.26 1.70
CA PHE A 65 4.98 5.20 2.82
C PHE A 65 6.20 6.11 2.99
N GLU A 66 7.25 5.94 2.20
CA GLU A 66 8.49 6.69 2.38
C GLU A 66 8.28 8.21 2.32
N ILE A 67 7.52 8.70 1.35
CA ILE A 67 7.24 10.13 1.21
C ILE A 67 6.42 10.65 2.38
N CYS A 68 5.45 9.88 2.85
CA CYS A 68 4.65 10.25 4.02
C CYS A 68 5.50 10.35 5.28
N LYS A 69 6.44 9.43 5.47
CA LYS A 69 7.36 9.47 6.62
C LYS A 69 8.29 10.67 6.58
N ARG A 70 8.71 11.09 5.38
CA ARG A 70 9.55 12.29 5.22
C ARG A 70 8.80 13.59 5.47
N ARG A 71 7.52 13.66 5.06
CA ARG A 71 6.71 14.88 5.16
C ARG A 71 6.07 15.08 6.52
N TYR A 72 5.73 14.00 7.21
CA TYR A 72 4.93 14.03 8.42
C TYR A 72 5.65 13.29 9.54
N ARG A 73 6.09 14.05 10.57
CA ARG A 73 6.86 13.50 11.69
C ARG A 73 6.12 12.45 12.50
N ASP A 74 4.81 12.60 12.59
CA ASP A 74 3.95 11.68 13.34
C ASP A 74 3.50 10.47 12.52
N PHE A 75 3.93 10.37 11.27
CA PHE A 75 3.64 9.18 10.45
C PHE A 75 4.42 7.99 11.00
N PRO A 76 3.75 6.85 11.24
CA PRO A 76 4.41 5.67 11.82
C PRO A 76 5.56 5.14 11.00
N GLU A 77 6.56 4.53 11.66
CA GLU A 77 7.72 3.90 11.02
C GLU A 77 7.34 2.53 10.47
N LEU A 78 6.52 2.53 9.45
CA LEU A 78 6.07 1.34 8.74
C LEU A 78 6.43 1.46 7.26
N LYS A 79 6.49 0.32 6.58
CA LYS A 79 6.63 0.26 5.13
C LYS A 79 5.39 -0.38 4.54
N LEU A 80 4.97 0.11 3.38
CA LEU A 80 3.92 -0.52 2.58
C LEU A 80 4.54 -0.90 1.24
N MET A 81 4.61 -2.18 0.96
CA MET A 81 5.31 -2.70 -0.22
C MET A 81 4.51 -3.78 -0.92
N ALA A 82 4.58 -3.80 -2.25
CA ALA A 82 4.12 -4.95 -3.03
C ALA A 82 5.20 -6.03 -2.96
N LEU A 83 4.88 -7.15 -2.32
CA LEU A 83 5.82 -8.25 -2.09
C LEU A 83 5.26 -9.55 -2.67
N PRO A 84 6.14 -10.51 -3.03
CA PRO A 84 5.69 -11.79 -3.54
C PRO A 84 4.92 -12.58 -2.47
N ILE A 85 3.82 -13.21 -2.89
CA ILE A 85 3.03 -14.07 -2.01
C ILE A 85 3.77 -15.39 -1.75
N ASN A 86 4.52 -15.84 -2.78
CA ASN A 86 5.35 -17.05 -2.69
C ASN A 86 6.58 -16.86 -3.56
N THR A 87 7.43 -17.91 -3.67
CA THR A 87 8.67 -17.85 -4.43
C THR A 87 8.47 -17.58 -5.92
N ASN A 88 7.29 -17.86 -6.46
CA ASN A 88 7.00 -17.59 -7.88
C ASN A 88 6.74 -16.11 -8.17
N GLY A 89 6.58 -15.28 -7.14
CA GLY A 89 6.36 -13.85 -7.28
C GLY A 89 7.63 -13.00 -7.36
N PHE A 90 8.82 -13.61 -7.26
CA PHE A 90 10.07 -12.87 -7.37
C PHE A 90 10.32 -12.37 -8.80
N ASP A 91 10.90 -11.19 -8.92
CA ASP A 91 11.26 -10.54 -10.19
C ASP A 91 10.07 -10.27 -11.13
N ILE A 92 8.86 -10.19 -10.56
CA ILE A 92 7.63 -9.91 -11.32
C ILE A 92 7.13 -8.52 -10.92
N ASP A 93 6.76 -7.71 -11.91
CA ASP A 93 6.18 -6.40 -11.67
C ASP A 93 4.77 -6.51 -11.07
N PHE A 94 4.43 -5.53 -10.24
CA PHE A 94 3.08 -5.41 -9.69
C PHE A 94 2.17 -4.75 -10.73
N ASN A 95 1.34 -5.55 -11.39
CA ASN A 95 0.44 -5.09 -12.43
C ASN A 95 -0.93 -5.78 -12.33
N ILE A 96 -1.83 -5.55 -13.32
CA ILE A 96 -3.19 -6.10 -13.24
C ILE A 96 -3.23 -7.63 -13.35
N GLU A 97 -2.17 -8.26 -13.84
CA GLU A 97 -2.08 -9.73 -13.96
C GLU A 97 -1.50 -10.38 -12.71
N THR A 98 -0.72 -9.65 -11.92
CA THR A 98 0.01 -10.19 -10.78
C THR A 98 -0.54 -9.79 -9.42
N ALA A 99 -1.26 -8.65 -9.34
CA ALA A 99 -1.80 -8.14 -8.08
C ALA A 99 -2.80 -9.11 -7.46
N GLY A 100 -2.56 -9.48 -6.21
CA GLY A 100 -3.40 -10.41 -5.47
C GLY A 100 -3.23 -11.87 -5.84
N ILE A 101 -2.44 -12.18 -6.88
CA ILE A 101 -2.19 -13.53 -7.36
C ILE A 101 -0.75 -13.94 -7.05
N LEU A 102 0.22 -13.17 -7.55
CA LEU A 102 1.65 -13.44 -7.35
C LEU A 102 2.28 -12.47 -6.35
N GLN A 103 1.72 -11.27 -6.24
CA GLN A 103 2.18 -10.23 -5.31
C GLN A 103 0.99 -9.57 -4.63
N ASP A 104 1.22 -9.05 -3.43
CA ASP A 104 0.19 -8.35 -2.66
C ASP A 104 0.82 -7.19 -1.91
N LEU A 105 0.00 -6.17 -1.59
CA LEU A 105 0.43 -5.07 -0.75
C LEU A 105 0.49 -5.55 0.69
N MET A 106 1.64 -5.38 1.31
CA MET A 106 1.90 -5.82 2.67
C MET A 106 2.49 -4.71 3.49
N VAL A 107 2.09 -4.65 4.76
CA VAL A 107 2.67 -3.74 5.74
C VAL A 107 3.83 -4.45 6.41
N VAL A 108 5.00 -3.78 6.41
CA VAL A 108 6.20 -4.26 7.08
C VAL A 108 6.40 -3.41 8.33
N GLU A 109 6.30 -4.02 9.49
CA GLU A 109 6.45 -3.36 10.77
C GLU A 109 7.79 -3.74 11.39
N ASN A 110 8.58 -2.74 11.76
CA ASN A 110 9.82 -2.95 12.48
C ASN A 110 9.50 -3.25 13.95
N GLU A 111 10.04 -4.35 14.41
CA GLU A 111 9.91 -4.73 15.82
C GLU A 111 11.02 -4.13 16.68
#